data_ec16825c8d60c1037aeba36ecf9feebe
#
_entry.id   ec16825c8d60c1037aeba36ecf9feebe
#
_cell.length_a   1.000
_cell.length_b   1.000
_cell.length_c   1.000
_cell.angle_alpha   90.00
_cell.angle_beta   90.00
_cell.angle_gamma   90.00
#
_symmetry.space_group_name_H-M   'P 1'
#
loop_
_entity.id
_entity.type
_entity.pdbx_description
1 polymer ?
#
loop_
_entity_poly.entity_id
_entity_poly.type
_entity_poly.pdbx_seq_one_letter_code
_entity_poly.pdbx_strand_id
1 'polypeptide(L)'
;ENKDINIDSKKIEEIIALYNYLKNDEKYEEIMEYVKDDNNLSKEIVDDIYQNEFKSSVYKLEMFRKCPFSYYMKYVLNLSKRKVYEISTIDTGTFMHDVIEEFSKYLLEKNIMWHEIIDDDDVLKLEYKDILENVISKTLDEDFKKQKESVKYGIYKRKLTNTLKKVVAVIAKSFKQSEFVPFGYEIEFKENGNFLPIDINLGNGKQMKLIGKIDRVDVLKTKEAIYTRIVDYKSSKKELLIDDIKEGISLQLITYLTAFMENEQKNETRKVIPAACTYFNLSSSLVNLKGYEKDEQMIKKEIIESLRMRGIFLKDIEILEKMDTKVEDSSSKLIDISVGRYLENSKKALVEEDFFNLCNEVKEILKDIGNEMLQGIVKI
;
A
#
# COMPACT_ATOMS: atom_id res chain seq x y z
N GLU A 1 17.51 -27.32 2.24
CA GLU A 1 18.65 -27.08 3.17
C GLU A 1 18.08 -26.53 4.46
N ASN A 2 18.23 -27.32 5.55
CA ASN A 2 17.79 -26.95 6.90
C ASN A 2 18.51 -25.66 7.32
N LYS A 3 17.77 -24.55 7.41
CA LYS A 3 18.21 -23.40 8.19
C LYS A 3 18.15 -23.81 9.66
N ASP A 4 19.29 -24.00 10.28
CA ASP A 4 19.41 -24.10 11.73
C ASP A 4 18.83 -22.81 12.35
N ILE A 5 17.60 -22.91 12.84
CA ILE A 5 16.99 -21.88 13.66
C ILE A 5 17.74 -21.95 14.99
N ASN A 6 18.69 -21.03 15.17
CA ASN A 6 19.40 -20.87 16.42
C ASN A 6 18.46 -20.26 17.46
N ILE A 7 17.60 -21.10 18.05
CA ILE A 7 16.72 -20.68 19.13
C ILE A 7 17.57 -20.69 20.40
N ASP A 8 17.59 -19.56 21.09
CA ASP A 8 18.24 -19.42 22.38
C ASP A 8 17.76 -20.49 23.35
N SER A 9 18.70 -21.35 23.84
CA SER A 9 18.41 -22.46 24.73
C SER A 9 17.59 -22.05 25.96
N LYS A 10 17.80 -20.83 26.46
CA LYS A 10 17.04 -20.25 27.56
C LYS A 10 15.55 -20.03 27.22
N LYS A 11 15.26 -19.60 25.98
CA LYS A 11 13.87 -19.47 25.51
C LYS A 11 13.19 -20.82 25.36
N ILE A 12 13.93 -21.84 24.94
CA ILE A 12 13.40 -23.21 24.87
C ILE A 12 13.04 -23.72 26.26
N GLU A 13 13.92 -23.50 27.26
CA GLU A 13 13.64 -23.87 28.65
C GLU A 13 12.43 -23.15 29.22
N GLU A 14 12.27 -21.85 28.94
CA GLU A 14 11.11 -21.06 29.35
C GLU A 14 9.81 -21.56 28.69
N ILE A 15 9.85 -21.93 27.41
CA ILE A 15 8.69 -22.50 26.69
C ILE A 15 8.32 -23.88 27.25
N ILE A 16 9.32 -24.73 27.53
CA ILE A 16 9.11 -26.05 28.13
C ILE A 16 8.53 -25.91 29.55
N ALA A 17 9.04 -24.98 30.35
CA ALA A 17 8.53 -24.70 31.69
C ALA A 17 7.07 -24.23 31.65
N LEU A 18 6.75 -23.31 30.72
CA LEU A 18 5.38 -22.81 30.51
C LEU A 18 4.44 -23.95 30.04
N TYR A 19 4.90 -24.76 29.07
CA TYR A 19 4.15 -25.93 28.61
C TYR A 19 3.85 -26.92 29.74
N ASN A 20 4.84 -27.28 30.57
CA ASN A 20 4.68 -28.16 31.72
C ASN A 20 3.79 -27.58 32.81
N TYR A 21 3.83 -26.27 33.02
CA TYR A 21 2.94 -25.57 33.94
C TYR A 21 1.50 -25.63 33.45
N LEU A 22 1.26 -25.28 32.18
CA LEU A 22 -0.07 -25.30 31.57
C LEU A 22 -0.65 -26.73 31.51
N LYS A 23 0.16 -27.74 31.21
CA LYS A 23 -0.27 -29.15 31.16
C LYS A 23 -0.76 -29.70 32.48
N ASN A 24 -0.33 -29.13 33.61
CA ASN A 24 -0.77 -29.55 34.96
C ASN A 24 -1.97 -28.71 35.45
N ASP A 25 -2.50 -27.77 34.68
CA ASP A 25 -3.72 -27.05 35.00
C ASP A 25 -4.94 -27.90 34.66
N GLU A 26 -5.88 -28.01 35.59
CA GLU A 26 -7.12 -28.78 35.39
C GLU A 26 -7.95 -28.31 34.18
N LYS A 27 -7.76 -27.05 33.76
CA LYS A 27 -8.40 -26.47 32.58
C LYS A 27 -7.61 -26.67 31.28
N TYR A 28 -6.41 -27.25 31.35
CA TYR A 28 -5.56 -27.39 30.15
C TYR A 28 -6.20 -28.32 29.12
N GLU A 29 -6.77 -29.44 29.55
CA GLU A 29 -7.45 -30.37 28.64
C GLU A 29 -8.69 -29.75 28.02
N GLU A 30 -9.48 -29.01 28.80
CA GLU A 30 -10.65 -28.28 28.33
C GLU A 30 -10.26 -27.17 27.30
N ILE A 31 -9.19 -26.44 27.58
CA ILE A 31 -8.64 -25.42 26.63
C ILE A 31 -8.06 -26.10 25.38
N MET A 32 -7.34 -27.22 25.54
CA MET A 32 -6.76 -27.95 24.41
C MET A 32 -7.80 -28.72 23.59
N GLU A 33 -8.90 -29.13 24.18
CA GLU A 33 -10.06 -29.64 23.44
C GLU A 33 -10.71 -28.56 22.60
N TYR A 34 -10.84 -27.33 23.14
CA TYR A 34 -11.30 -26.15 22.41
C TYR A 34 -10.35 -25.72 21.28
N VAL A 35 -9.03 -25.91 21.49
CA VAL A 35 -7.99 -25.59 20.48
C VAL A 35 -7.88 -26.70 19.43
N LYS A 36 -8.22 -27.94 19.80
CA LYS A 36 -8.20 -29.13 18.90
C LYS A 36 -9.46 -29.23 18.06
N ASP A 37 -10.55 -28.60 18.48
CA ASP A 37 -11.78 -28.58 17.70
C ASP A 37 -11.49 -27.94 16.36
N ASP A 38 -11.74 -28.66 15.27
CA ASP A 38 -11.62 -28.15 13.91
C ASP A 38 -12.80 -27.19 13.68
N ASN A 39 -12.69 -25.97 14.26
CA ASN A 39 -13.68 -24.89 14.16
C ASN A 39 -13.79 -24.37 12.72
N ASN A 40 -13.79 -25.27 11.75
CA ASN A 40 -14.07 -24.94 10.37
C ASN A 40 -15.60 -24.84 10.18
N LEU A 41 -16.02 -23.91 9.34
CA LEU A 41 -17.42 -23.81 8.95
C LEU A 41 -17.87 -25.08 8.21
N SER A 42 -19.12 -25.46 8.41
CA SER A 42 -19.69 -26.55 7.62
C SER A 42 -19.73 -26.18 6.13
N LYS A 43 -19.73 -27.21 5.27
CA LYS A 43 -19.75 -27.01 3.83
C LYS A 43 -20.98 -26.20 3.37
N GLU A 44 -22.14 -26.41 4.00
CA GLU A 44 -23.38 -25.69 3.71
C GLU A 44 -23.18 -24.18 3.96
N ILE A 45 -22.58 -23.81 5.10
CA ILE A 45 -22.29 -22.41 5.45
C ILE A 45 -21.29 -21.79 4.47
N VAL A 46 -20.25 -22.54 4.11
CA VAL A 46 -19.24 -22.08 3.14
C VAL A 46 -19.86 -21.84 1.77
N ASP A 47 -20.73 -22.73 1.30
CA ASP A 47 -21.42 -22.59 0.01
C ASP A 47 -22.42 -21.44 0.01
N ASP A 48 -23.03 -21.12 1.14
CA ASP A 48 -23.90 -19.94 1.30
C ASP A 48 -23.10 -18.63 1.25
N ILE A 49 -21.92 -18.61 1.91
CA ILE A 49 -21.02 -17.43 1.95
C ILE A 49 -20.35 -17.23 0.59
N TYR A 50 -19.78 -18.29 0.02
CA TYR A 50 -18.98 -18.26 -1.19
C TYR A 50 -19.70 -19.04 -2.29
N GLN A 51 -20.57 -18.34 -3.02
CA GLN A 51 -21.27 -18.88 -4.18
C GLN A 51 -20.28 -19.34 -5.26
N ASN A 52 -20.76 -19.83 -6.42
CA ASN A 52 -19.88 -20.26 -7.51
C ASN A 52 -18.95 -19.13 -7.99
N GLU A 53 -19.41 -17.89 -7.91
CA GLU A 53 -18.63 -16.68 -8.15
C GLU A 53 -18.79 -15.72 -6.98
N PHE A 54 -17.68 -15.29 -6.37
CA PHE A 54 -17.71 -14.30 -5.31
C PHE A 54 -16.66 -13.21 -5.50
N LYS A 55 -16.93 -12.02 -4.95
CA LYS A 55 -16.04 -10.87 -5.03
C LYS A 55 -15.24 -10.71 -3.75
N SER A 56 -13.97 -10.42 -3.89
CA SER A 56 -13.08 -10.09 -2.77
C SER A 56 -12.18 -8.92 -3.12
N SER A 57 -11.45 -8.41 -2.14
CA SER A 57 -10.39 -7.44 -2.33
C SER A 57 -9.10 -7.94 -1.71
N VAL A 58 -7.95 -7.47 -2.20
CA VAL A 58 -6.66 -7.89 -1.66
C VAL A 58 -6.56 -7.65 -0.16
N TYR A 59 -7.07 -6.51 0.32
CA TYR A 59 -7.12 -6.20 1.75
C TYR A 59 -7.88 -7.24 2.57
N LYS A 60 -9.00 -7.78 2.05
CA LYS A 60 -9.75 -8.86 2.70
C LYS A 60 -8.95 -10.15 2.76
N LEU A 61 -8.21 -10.47 1.69
CA LEU A 61 -7.37 -11.66 1.62
C LEU A 61 -6.17 -11.58 2.56
N GLU A 62 -5.48 -10.42 2.60
CA GLU A 62 -4.43 -10.16 3.58
C GLU A 62 -4.93 -10.26 5.03
N MET A 63 -6.16 -9.80 5.29
CA MET A 63 -6.76 -9.94 6.62
C MET A 63 -7.06 -11.40 6.95
N PHE A 64 -7.58 -12.17 5.99
CA PHE A 64 -7.80 -13.60 6.16
C PHE A 64 -6.49 -14.32 6.46
N ARG A 65 -5.43 -14.04 5.69
CA ARG A 65 -4.09 -14.63 5.90
C ARG A 65 -3.52 -14.30 7.29
N LYS A 66 -3.74 -13.08 7.78
CA LYS A 66 -3.30 -12.67 9.12
C LYS A 66 -4.09 -13.33 10.23
N CYS A 67 -5.40 -13.44 10.09
CA CYS A 67 -6.29 -14.02 11.06
C CYS A 67 -7.66 -14.32 10.42
N PRO A 68 -7.93 -15.60 10.05
CA PRO A 68 -9.21 -16.02 9.47
C PRO A 68 -10.41 -15.66 10.36
N PHE A 69 -10.28 -15.79 11.68
CA PHE A 69 -11.32 -15.41 12.63
C PHE A 69 -11.68 -13.91 12.54
N SER A 70 -10.67 -13.04 12.51
CA SER A 70 -10.90 -11.59 12.36
C SER A 70 -11.58 -11.23 11.03
N TYR A 71 -11.21 -11.92 9.95
CA TYR A 71 -11.87 -11.80 8.66
C TYR A 71 -13.34 -12.20 8.75
N TYR A 72 -13.64 -13.37 9.32
CA TYR A 72 -14.99 -13.89 9.48
C TYR A 72 -15.88 -12.93 10.29
N MET A 73 -15.39 -12.49 11.45
CA MET A 73 -16.12 -11.54 12.30
C MET A 73 -16.45 -10.24 11.56
N LYS A 74 -15.49 -9.70 10.82
CA LYS A 74 -15.64 -8.39 10.17
C LYS A 74 -16.42 -8.44 8.86
N TYR A 75 -16.17 -9.46 8.01
CA TYR A 75 -16.67 -9.47 6.63
C TYR A 75 -17.80 -10.46 6.36
N VAL A 76 -17.92 -11.50 7.17
CA VAL A 76 -19.02 -12.46 7.07
C VAL A 76 -20.13 -12.08 8.04
N LEU A 77 -19.81 -11.90 9.32
CA LEU A 77 -20.79 -11.49 10.33
C LEU A 77 -21.05 -9.97 10.36
N ASN A 78 -20.30 -9.18 9.60
CA ASN A 78 -20.39 -7.72 9.53
C ASN A 78 -20.30 -7.02 10.90
N LEU A 79 -19.54 -7.58 11.82
CA LEU A 79 -19.34 -6.97 13.13
C LEU A 79 -18.41 -5.77 13.02
N SER A 80 -18.81 -4.66 13.60
CA SER A 80 -18.03 -3.44 13.64
C SER A 80 -17.94 -2.90 15.06
N LYS A 81 -16.80 -2.29 15.39
CA LYS A 81 -16.67 -1.56 16.65
C LYS A 81 -17.67 -0.39 16.66
N ARG A 82 -18.25 -0.13 17.84
CA ARG A 82 -19.12 1.03 18.03
C ARG A 82 -18.34 2.30 17.63
N LYS A 83 -18.90 3.10 16.73
CA LYS A 83 -18.29 4.38 16.34
C LYS A 83 -18.28 5.32 17.55
N VAL A 84 -17.10 5.65 18.06
CA VAL A 84 -16.89 6.76 18.99
C VAL A 84 -16.60 7.98 18.11
N TYR A 85 -17.29 9.09 18.35
CA TYR A 85 -17.08 10.32 17.59
C TYR A 85 -15.80 11.02 18.03
N GLU A 86 -14.65 10.47 17.60
CA GLU A 86 -13.32 11.08 17.74
C GLU A 86 -12.68 11.17 16.37
N ILE A 87 -11.96 12.28 16.11
CA ILE A 87 -11.13 12.41 14.89
C ILE A 87 -10.01 11.39 15.02
N SER A 88 -10.13 10.30 14.28
CA SER A 88 -9.15 9.20 14.33
C SER A 88 -8.02 9.41 13.33
N THR A 89 -6.91 8.72 13.54
CA THR A 89 -5.79 8.71 12.57
C THR A 89 -6.17 8.03 11.24
N ILE A 90 -7.19 7.15 11.26
CA ILE A 90 -7.72 6.50 10.07
C ILE A 90 -8.45 7.52 9.20
N ASP A 91 -9.29 8.37 9.83
CA ASP A 91 -10.00 9.44 9.14
C ASP A 91 -9.03 10.44 8.49
N THR A 92 -7.91 10.71 9.17
CA THR A 92 -6.83 11.58 8.65
C THR A 92 -6.20 11.01 7.37
N GLY A 93 -5.98 9.70 7.33
CA GLY A 93 -5.38 9.03 6.18
C GLY A 93 -6.28 9.11 4.96
N THR A 94 -7.54 8.72 5.11
CA THR A 94 -8.55 8.78 4.05
C THR A 94 -8.72 10.22 3.54
N PHE A 95 -8.86 11.17 4.44
CA PHE A 95 -8.94 12.58 4.09
C PHE A 95 -7.76 13.09 3.25
N MET A 96 -6.52 12.77 3.64
CA MET A 96 -5.34 13.20 2.88
C MET A 96 -5.30 12.57 1.49
N HIS A 97 -5.75 11.32 1.40
CA HIS A 97 -5.88 10.60 0.15
C HIS A 97 -6.87 11.27 -0.78
N ASP A 98 -8.10 11.56 -0.29
CA ASP A 98 -9.16 12.20 -1.05
C ASP A 98 -8.74 13.59 -1.56
N VAL A 99 -8.02 14.37 -0.73
CA VAL A 99 -7.49 15.69 -1.15
C VAL A 99 -6.46 15.55 -2.28
N ILE A 100 -5.53 14.58 -2.17
CA ILE A 100 -4.52 14.37 -3.22
C ILE A 100 -5.19 13.90 -4.52
N GLU A 101 -6.19 13.02 -4.42
CA GLU A 101 -6.99 12.57 -5.56
C GLU A 101 -7.67 13.73 -6.27
N GLU A 102 -8.46 14.53 -5.53
CA GLU A 102 -9.20 15.67 -6.09
C GLU A 102 -8.27 16.72 -6.70
N PHE A 103 -7.15 17.01 -6.04
CA PHE A 103 -6.14 17.92 -6.57
C PHE A 103 -5.46 17.35 -7.83
N SER A 104 -5.18 16.07 -7.88
CA SER A 104 -4.61 15.39 -9.05
C SER A 104 -5.57 15.41 -10.25
N LYS A 105 -6.86 15.17 -10.00
CA LYS A 105 -7.91 15.28 -11.02
C LYS A 105 -8.00 16.71 -11.57
N TYR A 106 -7.97 17.70 -10.69
CA TYR A 106 -7.96 19.10 -11.09
C TYR A 106 -6.79 19.41 -12.05
N LEU A 107 -5.57 18.97 -11.73
CA LEU A 107 -4.41 19.17 -12.60
C LEU A 107 -4.61 18.48 -13.97
N LEU A 108 -5.11 17.25 -13.96
CA LEU A 108 -5.37 16.48 -15.18
C LEU A 108 -6.43 17.16 -16.07
N GLU A 109 -7.55 17.58 -15.50
CA GLU A 109 -8.63 18.28 -16.21
C GLU A 109 -8.17 19.60 -16.84
N LYS A 110 -7.25 20.29 -16.17
CA LYS A 110 -6.66 21.56 -16.65
C LYS A 110 -5.45 21.35 -17.56
N ASN A 111 -5.04 20.10 -17.78
CA ASN A 111 -3.84 19.74 -18.53
C ASN A 111 -2.58 20.40 -17.97
N ILE A 112 -2.48 20.49 -16.64
CA ILE A 112 -1.34 21.07 -15.92
C ILE A 112 -0.43 19.91 -15.46
N MET A 113 0.86 20.02 -15.79
CA MET A 113 1.83 19.03 -15.37
C MET A 113 2.28 19.27 -13.91
N TRP A 114 2.52 18.20 -13.17
CA TRP A 114 2.92 18.32 -11.76
C TRP A 114 4.14 19.21 -11.53
N HIS A 115 5.14 19.18 -12.40
CA HIS A 115 6.34 20.01 -12.25
C HIS A 115 6.08 21.51 -12.44
N GLU A 116 4.97 21.87 -13.08
CA GLU A 116 4.61 23.28 -13.34
C GLU A 116 4.05 23.97 -12.10
N ILE A 117 3.57 23.23 -11.10
CA ILE A 117 2.96 23.81 -9.90
C ILE A 117 3.96 24.28 -8.84
N ILE A 118 5.25 23.96 -9.01
CA ILE A 118 6.34 24.41 -8.13
C ILE A 118 7.27 25.38 -8.85
N ASP A 119 7.97 26.20 -8.08
CA ASP A 119 9.02 27.11 -8.56
C ASP A 119 10.41 26.41 -8.59
N ASP A 120 11.45 27.18 -8.86
CA ASP A 120 12.83 26.67 -8.94
C ASP A 120 13.37 26.20 -7.58
N ASP A 121 12.84 26.71 -6.48
CA ASP A 121 13.16 26.32 -5.11
C ASP A 121 12.32 25.12 -4.60
N ASP A 122 11.57 24.47 -5.50
CA ASP A 122 10.65 23.36 -5.22
C ASP A 122 9.53 23.75 -4.23
N VAL A 123 9.10 25.00 -4.25
CA VAL A 123 8.00 25.52 -3.43
C VAL A 123 6.74 25.67 -4.29
N LEU A 124 5.58 25.29 -3.75
CA LEU A 124 4.30 25.49 -4.44
C LEU A 124 4.08 26.96 -4.77
N LYS A 125 3.75 27.25 -6.03
CA LYS A 125 3.35 28.58 -6.49
C LYS A 125 2.06 29.02 -5.80
N LEU A 126 1.89 30.32 -5.62
CA LEU A 126 0.80 30.88 -4.81
C LEU A 126 -0.59 30.44 -5.31
N GLU A 127 -0.81 30.50 -6.62
CA GLU A 127 -2.07 30.10 -7.25
C GLU A 127 -2.47 28.65 -6.92
N TYR A 128 -1.50 27.71 -6.89
CA TYR A 128 -1.77 26.28 -6.57
C TYR A 128 -1.89 26.04 -5.06
N LYS A 129 -1.29 26.90 -4.22
CA LYS A 129 -1.55 26.90 -2.77
C LYS A 129 -3.01 27.22 -2.48
N ASP A 130 -3.55 28.24 -3.15
CA ASP A 130 -4.94 28.68 -2.97
C ASP A 130 -5.93 27.61 -3.47
N ILE A 131 -5.64 27.01 -4.63
CA ILE A 131 -6.44 25.90 -5.17
C ILE A 131 -6.43 24.70 -4.21
N LEU A 132 -5.25 24.31 -3.73
CA LEU A 132 -5.13 23.20 -2.77
C LEU A 132 -5.87 23.50 -1.46
N GLU A 133 -5.79 24.72 -0.93
CA GLU A 133 -6.55 25.13 0.26
C GLU A 133 -8.06 25.07 0.05
N ASN A 134 -8.53 25.42 -1.14
CA ASN A 134 -9.93 25.31 -1.50
C ASN A 134 -10.39 23.83 -1.55
N VAL A 135 -9.59 22.93 -2.16
CA VAL A 135 -9.85 21.50 -2.16
C VAL A 135 -9.90 20.96 -0.72
N ILE A 136 -8.89 21.27 0.08
CA ILE A 136 -8.82 20.88 1.51
C ILE A 136 -10.07 21.34 2.26
N SER A 137 -10.46 22.60 2.06
CA SER A 137 -11.61 23.18 2.76
C SER A 137 -12.91 22.49 2.37
N LYS A 138 -13.10 22.20 1.08
CA LYS A 138 -14.28 21.50 0.56
C LYS A 138 -14.38 20.08 1.14
N THR A 139 -13.30 19.31 1.07
CA THR A 139 -13.27 17.94 1.57
C THR A 139 -13.48 17.89 3.09
N LEU A 140 -12.84 18.78 3.86
CA LEU A 140 -13.07 18.88 5.32
C LEU A 140 -14.51 19.24 5.63
N ASP A 141 -15.11 20.12 4.85
CA ASP A 141 -16.49 20.57 5.07
C ASP A 141 -17.50 19.45 4.82
N GLU A 142 -17.19 18.52 3.95
CA GLU A 142 -18.00 17.33 3.69
C GLU A 142 -17.87 16.30 4.82
N ASP A 143 -16.65 16.04 5.30
CA ASP A 143 -16.38 15.00 6.30
C ASP A 143 -16.73 15.44 7.73
N PHE A 144 -16.52 16.71 8.06
CA PHE A 144 -16.61 17.23 9.44
C PHE A 144 -17.72 18.26 9.66
N LYS A 145 -18.82 18.16 8.93
CA LYS A 145 -19.96 19.11 8.99
C LYS A 145 -20.43 19.49 10.40
N LYS A 146 -20.31 18.55 11.36
CA LYS A 146 -20.81 18.74 12.75
C LYS A 146 -19.77 19.31 13.73
N GLN A 147 -18.51 19.51 13.30
CA GLN A 147 -17.40 19.85 14.20
C GLN A 147 -16.74 21.21 13.89
N LYS A 148 -17.25 21.95 12.91
CA LYS A 148 -16.66 23.17 12.34
C LYS A 148 -16.38 24.29 13.36
N GLU A 149 -17.11 24.36 14.46
CA GLU A 149 -17.03 25.45 15.44
C GLU A 149 -16.03 25.20 16.57
N SER A 150 -15.35 24.04 16.59
CA SER A 150 -14.40 23.74 17.67
C SER A 150 -13.00 24.29 17.41
N VAL A 151 -12.35 24.82 18.47
CA VAL A 151 -10.94 25.25 18.41
C VAL A 151 -10.03 24.10 17.94
N LYS A 152 -10.34 22.87 18.36
CA LYS A 152 -9.61 21.65 17.93
C LYS A 152 -9.66 21.48 16.42
N TYR A 153 -10.81 21.72 15.80
CA TYR A 153 -10.96 21.63 14.33
C TYR A 153 -10.07 22.64 13.62
N GLY A 154 -10.02 23.89 14.07
CA GLY A 154 -9.15 24.92 13.48
C GLY A 154 -7.66 24.57 13.54
N ILE A 155 -7.20 24.03 14.67
CA ILE A 155 -5.81 23.57 14.83
C ILE A 155 -5.54 22.37 13.90
N TYR A 156 -6.46 21.44 13.82
CA TYR A 156 -6.38 20.24 12.99
C TYR A 156 -6.34 20.60 11.49
N LYS A 157 -7.25 21.45 11.04
CA LYS A 157 -7.27 21.98 9.67
C LYS A 157 -5.94 22.61 9.27
N ARG A 158 -5.39 23.51 10.12
CA ARG A 158 -4.11 24.16 9.87
C ARG A 158 -2.96 23.16 9.76
N LYS A 159 -2.92 22.15 10.64
CA LYS A 159 -1.91 21.10 10.62
C LYS A 159 -1.98 20.29 9.33
N LEU A 160 -3.17 19.84 8.93
CA LEU A 160 -3.39 19.08 7.71
C LEU A 160 -3.01 19.89 6.46
N THR A 161 -3.45 21.14 6.38
CA THR A 161 -3.10 22.04 5.26
C THR A 161 -1.60 22.18 5.10
N ASN A 162 -0.87 22.41 6.19
CA ASN A 162 0.59 22.53 6.15
C ASN A 162 1.28 21.22 5.74
N THR A 163 0.74 20.09 6.17
CA THR A 163 1.25 18.76 5.77
C THR A 163 1.00 18.50 4.29
N LEU A 164 -0.23 18.74 3.81
CA LEU A 164 -0.59 18.52 2.41
C LEU A 164 0.18 19.42 1.44
N LYS A 165 0.43 20.68 1.80
CA LYS A 165 1.30 21.55 1.00
C LYS A 165 2.69 20.97 0.79
N LYS A 166 3.27 20.36 1.83
CA LYS A 166 4.58 19.72 1.74
C LYS A 166 4.52 18.43 0.91
N VAL A 167 3.51 17.62 1.14
CA VAL A 167 3.28 16.37 0.37
C VAL A 167 3.14 16.68 -1.11
N VAL A 168 2.28 17.62 -1.48
CA VAL A 168 2.04 18.02 -2.88
C VAL A 168 3.31 18.59 -3.51
N ALA A 169 4.10 19.40 -2.78
CA ALA A 169 5.38 19.90 -3.28
C ALA A 169 6.39 18.77 -3.55
N VAL A 170 6.46 17.76 -2.66
CA VAL A 170 7.35 16.59 -2.86
C VAL A 170 6.87 15.73 -4.03
N ILE A 171 5.57 15.55 -4.21
CA ILE A 171 5.02 14.85 -5.39
C ILE A 171 5.42 15.61 -6.66
N ALA A 172 5.22 16.93 -6.71
CA ALA A 172 5.60 17.76 -7.85
C ALA A 172 7.10 17.69 -8.15
N LYS A 173 7.93 17.75 -7.10
CA LYS A 173 9.38 17.56 -7.22
C LYS A 173 9.74 16.18 -7.79
N SER A 174 9.04 15.13 -7.39
CA SER A 174 9.29 13.79 -7.90
C SER A 174 9.05 13.70 -9.41
N PHE A 175 8.06 14.41 -9.93
CA PHE A 175 7.81 14.51 -11.38
C PHE A 175 8.77 15.47 -12.10
N LYS A 176 9.27 16.52 -11.43
CA LYS A 176 10.31 17.40 -11.98
C LYS A 176 11.64 16.66 -12.21
N GLN A 177 11.90 15.61 -11.45
CA GLN A 177 13.11 14.79 -11.52
C GLN A 177 12.88 13.42 -12.18
N SER A 178 11.74 13.20 -12.86
CA SER A 178 11.37 11.93 -13.44
C SER A 178 10.90 12.08 -14.88
N GLU A 179 11.24 11.10 -15.71
CA GLU A 179 10.64 10.95 -17.04
C GLU A 179 9.34 10.12 -17.00
N PHE A 180 9.01 9.53 -15.84
CA PHE A 180 7.72 8.88 -15.65
C PHE A 180 6.62 9.93 -15.57
N VAL A 181 5.51 9.67 -16.27
CA VAL A 181 4.33 10.53 -16.27
C VAL A 181 3.13 9.80 -15.66
N PRO A 182 2.20 10.50 -15.02
CA PRO A 182 0.98 9.87 -14.53
C PRO A 182 0.19 9.26 -15.68
N PHE A 183 -0.13 7.98 -15.58
CA PHE A 183 -1.11 7.32 -16.44
C PHE A 183 -2.52 7.60 -15.94
N GLY A 184 -2.70 7.56 -14.62
CA GLY A 184 -3.98 7.83 -14.00
C GLY A 184 -3.95 7.70 -12.48
N TYR A 185 -5.04 8.15 -11.89
CA TYR A 185 -5.31 8.15 -10.46
C TYR A 185 -6.60 7.38 -10.19
N GLU A 186 -6.69 6.71 -9.04
CA GLU A 186 -7.89 6.00 -8.60
C GLU A 186 -8.44 5.03 -9.66
N ILE A 187 -7.51 4.30 -10.29
CA ILE A 187 -7.84 3.37 -11.37
C ILE A 187 -8.55 2.16 -10.78
N GLU A 188 -9.85 2.04 -11.09
CA GLU A 188 -10.67 0.95 -10.60
C GLU A 188 -10.55 -0.29 -11.50
N PHE A 189 -10.28 -1.45 -10.89
CA PHE A 189 -10.46 -2.75 -11.51
C PHE A 189 -11.64 -3.45 -10.87
N LYS A 190 -12.75 -3.34 -11.54
CA LYS A 190 -14.06 -3.91 -11.17
C LYS A 190 -14.95 -3.98 -12.41
N GLU A 191 -16.07 -4.68 -12.31
CA GLU A 191 -17.10 -4.65 -13.36
C GLU A 191 -17.55 -3.20 -13.59
N ASN A 192 -17.52 -2.77 -14.85
CA ASN A 192 -17.80 -1.38 -15.25
C ASN A 192 -16.79 -0.33 -14.72
N GLY A 193 -15.61 -0.76 -14.29
CA GLY A 193 -14.48 0.12 -13.94
C GLY A 193 -13.58 0.44 -15.13
N ASN A 194 -12.45 1.06 -14.86
CA ASN A 194 -11.41 1.33 -15.87
C ASN A 194 -10.84 0.03 -16.46
N PHE A 195 -10.65 -0.97 -15.59
CA PHE A 195 -10.17 -2.31 -15.93
C PHE A 195 -11.12 -3.38 -15.41
N LEU A 196 -11.05 -4.55 -16.02
CA LEU A 196 -11.78 -5.72 -15.54
C LEU A 196 -11.21 -6.24 -14.21
N PRO A 197 -12.04 -6.89 -13.37
CA PRO A 197 -11.55 -7.61 -12.19
C PRO A 197 -10.47 -8.62 -12.55
N ILE A 198 -9.63 -8.97 -11.58
CA ILE A 198 -8.72 -10.12 -11.73
C ILE A 198 -9.52 -11.39 -11.42
N ASP A 199 -9.65 -12.27 -12.39
CA ASP A 199 -10.32 -13.55 -12.24
C ASP A 199 -9.34 -14.62 -11.72
N ILE A 200 -9.65 -15.22 -10.57
CA ILE A 200 -8.89 -16.32 -9.97
C ILE A 200 -9.76 -17.56 -9.97
N ASN A 201 -9.36 -18.55 -10.76
CA ASN A 201 -10.01 -19.86 -10.81
C ASN A 201 -9.54 -20.69 -9.62
N LEU A 202 -10.46 -21.01 -8.70
CA LEU A 202 -10.22 -21.83 -7.52
C LEU A 202 -10.44 -23.33 -7.76
N GLY A 203 -10.87 -23.72 -8.97
CA GLY A 203 -11.24 -25.09 -9.28
C GLY A 203 -12.68 -25.44 -8.85
N ASN A 204 -13.12 -26.66 -9.19
CA ASN A 204 -14.45 -27.17 -8.82
C ASN A 204 -15.64 -26.25 -9.19
N GLY A 205 -15.51 -25.44 -10.24
CA GLY A 205 -16.52 -24.48 -10.65
C GLY A 205 -16.61 -23.22 -9.78
N LYS A 206 -15.69 -23.01 -8.86
CA LYS A 206 -15.62 -21.81 -8.00
C LYS A 206 -14.63 -20.79 -8.60
N GLN A 207 -15.03 -19.53 -8.60
CA GLN A 207 -14.25 -18.41 -9.11
C GLN A 207 -14.26 -17.25 -8.12
N MET A 208 -13.10 -16.67 -7.87
CA MET A 208 -12.96 -15.45 -7.07
C MET A 208 -12.59 -14.28 -7.98
N LYS A 209 -13.38 -13.21 -7.96
CA LYS A 209 -13.10 -11.95 -8.64
C LYS A 209 -12.50 -10.96 -7.67
N LEU A 210 -11.25 -10.58 -7.90
CA LEU A 210 -10.61 -9.52 -7.13
C LEU A 210 -10.97 -8.18 -7.73
N ILE A 211 -11.50 -7.32 -6.88
CA ILE A 211 -11.81 -5.93 -7.19
C ILE A 211 -10.96 -5.01 -6.33
N GLY A 212 -10.65 -3.83 -6.84
CA GLY A 212 -9.86 -2.85 -6.11
C GLY A 212 -9.71 -1.54 -6.86
N LYS A 213 -8.89 -0.67 -6.28
CA LYS A 213 -8.61 0.66 -6.80
C LYS A 213 -7.12 0.95 -6.59
N ILE A 214 -6.45 1.37 -7.63
CA ILE A 214 -5.03 1.72 -7.63
C ILE A 214 -4.93 3.23 -7.45
N ASP A 215 -4.27 3.69 -6.41
CA ASP A 215 -4.20 5.11 -6.09
C ASP A 215 -3.54 5.93 -7.20
N ARG A 216 -2.39 5.49 -7.70
CA ARG A 216 -1.68 6.12 -8.80
C ARG A 216 -0.87 5.11 -9.60
N VAL A 217 -0.94 5.25 -10.92
CA VAL A 217 -0.07 4.57 -11.86
C VAL A 217 0.72 5.61 -12.64
N ASP A 218 2.03 5.42 -12.70
CA ASP A 218 2.92 6.21 -13.54
C ASP A 218 3.55 5.29 -14.59
N VAL A 219 3.76 5.83 -15.79
CA VAL A 219 4.37 5.09 -16.90
C VAL A 219 5.51 5.86 -17.54
N LEU A 220 6.50 5.11 -18.01
CA LEU A 220 7.54 5.58 -18.91
C LEU A 220 7.38 4.84 -20.24
N LYS A 221 7.05 5.56 -21.30
CA LYS A 221 6.85 4.99 -22.65
C LYS A 221 8.11 5.14 -23.48
N THR A 222 8.77 4.04 -23.80
CA THR A 222 9.87 3.98 -24.76
C THR A 222 9.40 3.46 -26.09
N LYS A 223 10.28 3.34 -27.07
CA LYS A 223 9.96 2.71 -28.37
C LYS A 223 9.68 1.21 -28.23
N GLU A 224 10.30 0.55 -27.27
CA GLU A 224 10.34 -0.91 -27.12
C GLU A 224 9.41 -1.41 -26.03
N ALA A 225 9.23 -0.65 -24.96
CA ALA A 225 8.48 -1.08 -23.79
C ALA A 225 7.73 0.07 -23.10
N ILE A 226 6.80 -0.31 -22.24
CA ILE A 226 6.11 0.57 -21.28
C ILE A 226 6.52 0.11 -19.88
N TYR A 227 7.26 0.94 -19.20
CA TYR A 227 7.65 0.70 -17.81
C TYR A 227 6.60 1.27 -16.87
N THR A 228 6.16 0.47 -15.91
CA THR A 228 5.04 0.80 -15.03
C THR A 228 5.49 0.92 -13.59
N ARG A 229 5.10 2.01 -12.93
CA ARG A 229 5.27 2.22 -11.50
C ARG A 229 3.92 2.37 -10.82
N ILE A 230 3.66 1.54 -9.80
CA ILE A 230 2.49 1.66 -8.93
C ILE A 230 2.88 2.41 -7.67
N VAL A 231 2.07 3.38 -7.30
CA VAL A 231 2.24 4.15 -6.06
C VAL A 231 0.95 4.09 -5.26
N ASP A 232 1.05 3.64 -4.01
CA ASP A 232 -0.05 3.58 -3.06
C ASP A 232 0.26 4.51 -1.87
N TYR A 233 -0.69 5.37 -1.54
CA TYR A 233 -0.53 6.35 -0.49
C TYR A 233 -0.86 5.76 0.89
N LYS A 234 0.02 5.95 1.88
CA LYS A 234 -0.18 5.42 3.23
C LYS A 234 -0.09 6.51 4.29
N SER A 235 -1.01 6.50 5.22
CA SER A 235 -1.03 7.42 6.36
C SER A 235 -0.03 7.08 7.46
N SER A 236 0.61 5.91 7.39
CA SER A 236 1.64 5.47 8.33
C SER A 236 2.84 4.91 7.58
N LYS A 237 4.02 4.91 8.22
CA LYS A 237 5.21 4.31 7.63
C LYS A 237 4.97 2.83 7.35
N LYS A 238 5.03 2.46 6.07
CA LYS A 238 4.92 1.07 5.60
C LYS A 238 6.11 0.77 4.70
N GLU A 239 6.61 -0.45 4.80
CA GLU A 239 7.66 -0.99 3.94
C GLU A 239 7.11 -2.19 3.17
N LEU A 240 7.59 -2.41 1.96
CA LEU A 240 7.25 -3.57 1.15
C LEU A 240 8.42 -4.54 1.22
N LEU A 241 8.25 -5.63 1.96
CA LEU A 241 9.25 -6.68 2.12
C LEU A 241 8.84 -7.90 1.31
N ILE A 242 9.79 -8.50 0.60
CA ILE A 242 9.55 -9.70 -0.21
C ILE A 242 9.09 -10.87 0.67
N ASP A 243 9.64 -10.99 1.87
CA ASP A 243 9.23 -12.03 2.82
C ASP A 243 7.76 -11.88 3.23
N ASP A 244 7.29 -10.65 3.52
CA ASP A 244 5.88 -10.37 3.82
C ASP A 244 4.95 -10.69 2.64
N ILE A 245 5.43 -10.46 1.40
CA ILE A 245 4.68 -10.82 0.19
C ILE A 245 4.52 -12.33 0.09
N LYS A 246 5.61 -13.08 0.28
CA LYS A 246 5.62 -14.54 0.22
C LYS A 246 4.78 -15.19 1.32
N GLU A 247 4.67 -14.55 2.48
CA GLU A 247 3.78 -14.96 3.55
C GLU A 247 2.30 -14.60 3.29
N GLY A 248 2.01 -13.83 2.25
CA GLY A 248 0.64 -13.46 1.88
C GLY A 248 0.05 -12.31 2.69
N ILE A 249 0.86 -11.52 3.38
CA ILE A 249 0.41 -10.43 4.26
C ILE A 249 0.64 -9.02 3.69
N SER A 250 1.28 -8.91 2.51
CA SER A 250 1.56 -7.64 1.83
C SER A 250 1.43 -7.78 0.30
N LEU A 251 0.26 -8.21 -0.17
CA LEU A 251 -0.01 -8.57 -1.56
C LEU A 251 -0.47 -7.39 -2.43
N GLN A 252 -0.98 -6.33 -1.81
CA GLN A 252 -1.72 -5.24 -2.46
C GLN A 252 -0.99 -4.66 -3.67
N LEU A 253 0.24 -4.18 -3.51
CA LEU A 253 0.97 -3.48 -4.58
C LEU A 253 1.30 -4.38 -5.77
N ILE A 254 1.73 -5.62 -5.51
CA ILE A 254 2.06 -6.56 -6.59
C ILE A 254 0.80 -7.00 -7.33
N THR A 255 -0.32 -7.20 -6.62
CA THR A 255 -1.61 -7.49 -7.24
C THR A 255 -2.07 -6.33 -8.14
N TYR A 256 -1.93 -5.09 -7.67
CA TYR A 256 -2.28 -3.90 -8.44
C TYR A 256 -1.42 -3.73 -9.68
N LEU A 257 -0.10 -3.96 -9.55
CA LEU A 257 0.82 -3.97 -10.68
C LEU A 257 0.41 -5.02 -11.71
N THR A 258 0.14 -6.23 -11.26
CA THR A 258 -0.29 -7.34 -12.12
C THR A 258 -1.60 -7.01 -12.85
N ALA A 259 -2.60 -6.49 -12.12
CA ALA A 259 -3.87 -6.06 -12.71
C ALA A 259 -3.68 -5.02 -13.81
N PHE A 260 -2.86 -4.01 -13.54
CA PHE A 260 -2.57 -2.96 -14.51
C PHE A 260 -1.85 -3.53 -15.75
N MET A 261 -0.74 -4.25 -15.55
CA MET A 261 0.06 -4.79 -16.65
C MET A 261 -0.75 -5.72 -17.55
N GLU A 262 -1.56 -6.62 -17.01
CA GLU A 262 -2.39 -7.55 -17.77
C GLU A 262 -3.46 -6.85 -18.60
N ASN A 263 -4.07 -5.79 -18.06
CA ASN A 263 -5.07 -5.02 -18.79
C ASN A 263 -4.43 -4.14 -19.86
N GLU A 264 -3.31 -3.48 -19.56
CA GLU A 264 -2.61 -2.63 -20.51
C GLU A 264 -1.99 -3.45 -21.64
N GLN A 265 -1.41 -4.64 -21.35
CA GLN A 265 -0.83 -5.52 -22.37
C GLN A 265 -1.84 -5.99 -23.43
N LYS A 266 -3.15 -6.04 -23.10
CA LYS A 266 -4.20 -6.38 -24.10
C LYS A 266 -4.36 -5.31 -25.16
N ASN A 267 -4.03 -4.07 -24.84
CA ASN A 267 -4.22 -2.90 -25.70
C ASN A 267 -2.92 -2.41 -26.32
N GLU A 268 -1.76 -2.92 -25.87
CA GLU A 268 -0.43 -2.48 -26.29
C GLU A 268 0.34 -3.59 -27.00
N THR A 269 1.04 -3.21 -28.07
CA THR A 269 1.93 -4.10 -28.81
C THR A 269 3.32 -4.18 -28.17
N ARG A 270 3.71 -3.13 -27.44
CA ARG A 270 4.96 -3.08 -26.68
C ARG A 270 4.84 -3.91 -25.42
N LYS A 271 5.96 -4.44 -24.95
CA LYS A 271 6.00 -5.15 -23.68
C LYS A 271 5.72 -4.19 -22.52
N VAL A 272 4.82 -4.57 -21.62
CA VAL A 272 4.57 -3.83 -20.37
C VAL A 272 5.43 -4.45 -19.27
N ILE A 273 6.35 -3.66 -18.71
CA ILE A 273 7.40 -4.10 -17.78
C ILE A 273 7.19 -3.46 -16.41
N PRO A 274 7.30 -4.22 -15.31
CA PRO A 274 7.24 -3.66 -13.97
C PRO A 274 8.51 -2.84 -13.67
N ALA A 275 8.35 -1.55 -13.37
CA ALA A 275 9.46 -0.68 -12.98
C ALA A 275 9.56 -0.50 -11.47
N ALA A 276 8.43 -0.35 -10.78
CA ALA A 276 8.40 -0.26 -9.33
C ALA A 276 7.01 -0.49 -8.73
N CYS A 277 7.02 -0.98 -7.48
CA CYS A 277 5.87 -0.99 -6.58
C CYS A 277 6.25 -0.26 -5.30
N THR A 278 5.60 0.87 -5.01
CA THR A 278 6.04 1.74 -3.92
C THR A 278 4.90 2.24 -3.04
N TYR A 279 5.19 2.38 -1.76
CA TYR A 279 4.39 3.17 -0.83
C TYR A 279 4.91 4.60 -0.77
N PHE A 280 4.01 5.56 -0.83
CA PHE A 280 4.28 6.96 -0.56
C PHE A 280 3.64 7.33 0.79
N ASN A 281 4.49 7.69 1.75
CA ASN A 281 4.02 7.96 3.11
C ASN A 281 3.49 9.39 3.24
N LEU A 282 2.19 9.55 3.52
CA LEU A 282 1.54 10.84 3.71
C LEU A 282 1.72 11.43 5.11
N SER A 283 1.98 10.59 6.12
CA SER A 283 2.33 11.08 7.44
C SER A 283 3.71 11.72 7.35
N SER A 284 3.76 13.00 6.94
CA SER A 284 4.98 13.74 7.18
C SER A 284 5.24 13.66 8.67
N SER A 285 6.32 13.00 9.00
CA SER A 285 6.89 13.08 10.31
C SER A 285 6.69 14.51 10.81
N LEU A 286 6.03 14.64 11.92
CA LEU A 286 6.38 15.68 12.87
C LEU A 286 7.90 15.51 13.02
N VAL A 287 8.66 16.25 12.22
CA VAL A 287 10.10 16.37 12.41
C VAL A 287 10.23 16.64 13.89
N ASN A 288 10.77 15.70 14.63
CA ASN A 288 10.92 15.84 16.05
C ASN A 288 11.96 16.93 16.26
N LEU A 289 11.49 18.16 16.34
CA LEU A 289 12.27 19.35 16.67
C LEU A 289 12.75 19.33 18.12
N LYS A 290 12.81 18.12 18.73
CA LYS A 290 13.39 17.95 20.06
C LYS A 290 14.90 18.15 19.96
N GLY A 291 15.28 19.36 20.31
CA GLY A 291 16.65 19.75 20.63
C GLY A 291 17.52 20.04 19.42
N TYR A 292 17.91 21.28 19.28
CA TYR A 292 18.81 21.96 18.36
C TYR A 292 18.12 22.72 17.23
N GLU A 293 18.54 23.95 17.04
CA GLU A 293 18.26 24.81 15.90
C GLU A 293 18.72 24.11 14.61
N LYS A 294 17.82 23.32 13.99
CA LYS A 294 18.10 22.74 12.68
C LYS A 294 17.96 23.85 11.64
N ASP A 295 18.96 23.97 10.80
CA ASP A 295 18.92 24.80 9.58
C ASP A 295 17.69 24.43 8.74
N GLU A 296 17.06 25.42 8.13
CA GLU A 296 15.88 25.24 7.27
C GLU A 296 16.11 24.21 6.15
N GLN A 297 17.34 24.18 5.61
CA GLN A 297 17.74 23.19 4.59
C GLN A 297 17.74 21.76 5.13
N MET A 298 18.21 21.57 6.35
CA MET A 298 18.17 20.24 7.00
C MET A 298 16.73 19.77 7.23
N ILE A 299 15.85 20.67 7.64
CA ILE A 299 14.43 20.38 7.83
C ILE A 299 13.77 19.98 6.50
N LYS A 300 14.02 20.74 5.42
CA LYS A 300 13.54 20.41 4.07
C LYS A 300 14.02 19.02 3.63
N LYS A 301 15.30 18.71 3.84
CA LYS A 301 15.87 17.41 3.49
C LYS A 301 15.20 16.25 4.26
N GLU A 302 15.02 16.38 5.57
CA GLU A 302 14.35 15.37 6.39
C GLU A 302 12.88 15.15 5.97
N ILE A 303 12.17 16.21 5.59
CA ILE A 303 10.80 16.12 5.08
C ILE A 303 10.77 15.29 3.79
N ILE A 304 11.62 15.62 2.82
CA ILE A 304 11.72 14.87 1.55
C ILE A 304 12.05 13.40 1.84
N GLU A 305 13.02 13.14 2.70
CA GLU A 305 13.44 11.78 3.05
C GLU A 305 12.34 10.98 3.76
N SER A 306 11.49 11.64 4.55
CA SER A 306 10.34 11.00 5.19
C SER A 306 9.25 10.64 4.19
N LEU A 307 9.10 11.42 3.13
CA LEU A 307 8.10 11.29 2.06
C LEU A 307 8.60 10.50 0.85
N ARG A 308 9.81 9.94 0.88
CA ARG A 308 10.36 9.16 -0.25
C ARG A 308 9.54 7.91 -0.53
N MET A 309 9.47 7.53 -1.79
CA MET A 309 8.83 6.31 -2.23
C MET A 309 9.64 5.08 -1.79
N ARG A 310 9.01 4.16 -1.05
CA ARG A 310 9.64 2.94 -0.51
C ARG A 310 8.97 1.70 -1.09
N GLY A 311 9.78 0.76 -1.56
CA GLY A 311 9.23 -0.48 -2.13
C GLY A 311 10.24 -1.32 -2.89
N ILE A 312 9.77 -1.98 -3.93
CA ILE A 312 10.55 -2.84 -4.81
C ILE A 312 10.70 -2.15 -6.16
N PHE A 313 11.90 -2.20 -6.71
CA PHE A 313 12.28 -1.52 -7.95
C PHE A 313 12.86 -2.51 -8.95
N LEU A 314 12.74 -2.20 -10.23
CA LEU A 314 13.44 -2.91 -11.30
C LEU A 314 14.95 -2.66 -11.15
N LYS A 315 15.76 -3.73 -11.22
CA LYS A 315 17.22 -3.68 -11.16
C LYS A 315 17.78 -3.29 -12.54
N ASP A 316 17.51 -2.07 -12.95
CA ASP A 316 17.93 -1.46 -14.19
C ASP A 316 18.34 0.00 -13.92
N ILE A 317 19.63 0.31 -14.10
CA ILE A 317 20.17 1.63 -13.76
C ILE A 317 19.54 2.70 -14.64
N GLU A 318 19.39 2.45 -15.94
CA GLU A 318 18.80 3.42 -16.87
C GLU A 318 17.36 3.77 -16.48
N ILE A 319 16.58 2.79 -16.08
CA ILE A 319 15.19 2.99 -15.65
C ILE A 319 15.14 3.70 -14.29
N LEU A 320 16.05 3.41 -13.37
CA LEU A 320 16.15 4.11 -12.09
C LEU A 320 16.54 5.59 -12.28
N GLU A 321 17.46 5.90 -13.20
CA GLU A 321 17.81 7.28 -13.55
C GLU A 321 16.65 8.05 -14.17
N LYS A 322 15.86 7.39 -15.01
CA LYS A 322 14.62 7.96 -15.57
C LYS A 322 13.52 8.11 -14.51
N MET A 323 13.56 7.32 -13.45
CA MET A 323 12.64 7.43 -12.32
C MET A 323 13.03 8.59 -11.38
N ASP A 324 14.32 8.85 -11.23
CA ASP A 324 14.88 9.96 -10.46
C ASP A 324 16.26 10.33 -11.02
N THR A 325 16.35 11.43 -11.74
CA THR A 325 17.56 11.92 -12.40
C THR A 325 18.74 12.21 -11.45
N LYS A 326 18.51 12.21 -10.13
CA LYS A 326 19.53 12.40 -9.09
C LYS A 326 19.84 11.15 -8.29
N VAL A 327 19.41 9.99 -8.74
CA VAL A 327 19.61 8.72 -7.99
C VAL A 327 21.08 8.35 -7.86
N GLU A 328 21.93 8.63 -8.86
CA GLU A 328 23.37 8.35 -8.84
C GLU A 328 24.11 9.20 -7.82
N ASP A 329 23.76 10.46 -7.66
CA ASP A 329 24.43 11.41 -6.77
C ASP A 329 24.27 11.10 -5.29
N SER A 330 23.52 10.03 -4.93
CA SER A 330 23.11 9.75 -3.55
C SER A 330 22.45 10.94 -2.85
N SER A 331 22.24 12.02 -3.60
CA SER A 331 21.63 13.28 -3.15
C SER A 331 20.12 13.22 -3.21
N SER A 332 19.56 12.39 -4.10
CA SER A 332 18.14 12.20 -4.18
C SER A 332 17.62 11.42 -2.97
N LYS A 333 16.48 11.89 -2.50
CA LYS A 333 15.73 11.27 -1.39
C LYS A 333 14.31 10.92 -1.80
N LEU A 334 14.02 10.91 -3.11
CA LEU A 334 12.68 10.69 -3.63
C LEU A 334 12.30 9.22 -3.72
N ILE A 335 13.27 8.36 -4.02
CA ILE A 335 13.11 6.89 -4.06
C ILE A 335 14.06 6.21 -3.07
N ASP A 336 13.62 5.10 -2.48
CA ASP A 336 14.36 4.38 -1.44
C ASP A 336 15.24 3.28 -2.02
N ILE A 337 16.06 3.65 -3.00
CA ILE A 337 17.06 2.78 -3.59
C ILE A 337 18.35 3.56 -3.85
N SER A 338 19.47 2.87 -3.82
CA SER A 338 20.77 3.43 -4.17
C SER A 338 21.37 2.63 -5.32
N VAL A 339 21.95 3.33 -6.29
CA VAL A 339 22.68 2.73 -7.41
C VAL A 339 24.15 2.42 -7.06
N GLY A 340 24.88 1.85 -8.00
CA GLY A 340 26.25 1.45 -7.82
C GLY A 340 26.38 0.11 -7.07
N ARG A 341 27.42 -0.03 -6.25
CA ARG A 341 27.72 -1.30 -5.54
C ARG A 341 26.57 -1.80 -4.65
N TYR A 342 25.70 -0.90 -4.20
CA TYR A 342 24.59 -1.24 -3.33
C TYR A 342 23.41 -1.87 -4.10
N LEU A 343 23.25 -1.54 -5.39
CA LEU A 343 22.17 -2.09 -6.20
C LEU A 343 22.29 -3.60 -6.39
N GLU A 344 23.52 -4.10 -6.57
CA GLU A 344 23.79 -5.53 -6.79
C GLU A 344 23.29 -6.42 -5.66
N ASN A 345 23.41 -5.95 -4.42
CA ASN A 345 23.03 -6.70 -3.22
C ASN A 345 21.73 -6.20 -2.59
N SER A 346 21.00 -5.33 -3.28
CA SER A 346 19.77 -4.76 -2.73
C SER A 346 18.63 -5.77 -2.77
N LYS A 347 18.03 -6.07 -1.62
CA LYS A 347 16.80 -6.84 -1.53
C LYS A 347 15.56 -6.07 -2.06
N LYS A 348 15.72 -4.78 -2.38
CA LYS A 348 14.66 -3.91 -2.93
C LYS A 348 14.72 -3.81 -4.45
N ALA A 349 15.69 -4.46 -5.10
CA ALA A 349 15.85 -4.46 -6.55
C ALA A 349 15.76 -5.87 -7.11
N LEU A 350 14.87 -6.06 -8.08
CA LEU A 350 14.65 -7.32 -8.77
C LEU A 350 15.01 -7.17 -10.25
N VAL A 351 15.68 -8.14 -10.83
CA VAL A 351 15.78 -8.24 -12.28
C VAL A 351 14.39 -8.49 -12.87
N GLU A 352 14.21 -8.18 -14.14
CA GLU A 352 12.91 -8.24 -14.80
C GLU A 352 12.22 -9.60 -14.65
N GLU A 353 12.98 -10.68 -14.85
CA GLU A 353 12.49 -12.06 -14.72
C GLU A 353 11.98 -12.35 -13.29
N ASP A 354 12.74 -11.96 -12.27
CA ASP A 354 12.36 -12.16 -10.87
C ASP A 354 11.12 -11.32 -10.49
N PHE A 355 10.98 -10.13 -11.09
CA PHE A 355 9.79 -9.31 -10.86
C PHE A 355 8.54 -9.96 -11.45
N PHE A 356 8.61 -10.50 -12.67
CA PHE A 356 7.51 -11.28 -13.26
C PHE A 356 7.21 -12.56 -12.47
N ASN A 357 8.26 -13.25 -12.00
CA ASN A 357 8.10 -14.43 -11.15
C ASN A 357 7.38 -14.09 -9.86
N LEU A 358 7.71 -12.96 -9.22
CA LEU A 358 7.01 -12.48 -8.02
C LEU A 358 5.53 -12.17 -8.32
N CYS A 359 5.20 -11.58 -9.46
CA CYS A 359 3.82 -11.36 -9.87
C CYS A 359 3.03 -12.67 -10.02
N ASN A 360 3.66 -13.69 -10.59
CA ASN A 360 3.04 -15.02 -10.74
C ASN A 360 2.91 -15.73 -9.38
N GLU A 361 3.93 -15.66 -8.53
CA GLU A 361 3.89 -16.20 -7.17
C GLU A 361 2.73 -15.60 -6.35
N VAL A 362 2.52 -14.28 -6.46
CA VAL A 362 1.40 -13.61 -5.80
C VAL A 362 0.04 -14.12 -6.29
N LYS A 363 -0.12 -14.43 -7.58
CA LYS A 363 -1.36 -15.03 -8.10
C LYS A 363 -1.65 -16.40 -7.47
N GLU A 364 -0.63 -17.24 -7.33
CA GLU A 364 -0.80 -18.54 -6.68
C GLU A 364 -1.12 -18.36 -5.19
N ILE A 365 -0.46 -17.44 -4.47
CA ILE A 365 -0.80 -17.13 -3.08
C ILE A 365 -2.26 -16.66 -2.94
N LEU A 366 -2.75 -15.79 -3.82
CA LEU A 366 -4.13 -15.33 -3.82
C LEU A 366 -5.11 -16.49 -4.05
N LYS A 367 -4.76 -17.43 -4.94
CA LYS A 367 -5.53 -18.64 -5.19
C LYS A 367 -5.55 -19.56 -3.99
N ASP A 368 -4.40 -19.75 -3.33
CA ASP A 368 -4.29 -20.58 -2.12
C ASP A 368 -5.15 -20.00 -0.99
N ILE A 369 -5.09 -18.68 -0.76
CA ILE A 369 -5.97 -18.01 0.21
C ILE A 369 -7.45 -18.24 -0.14
N GLY A 370 -7.83 -18.10 -1.41
CA GLY A 370 -9.19 -18.38 -1.86
C GLY A 370 -9.62 -19.83 -1.58
N ASN A 371 -8.74 -20.80 -1.80
CA ASN A 371 -9.00 -22.20 -1.50
C ASN A 371 -9.12 -22.47 0.01
N GLU A 372 -8.27 -21.84 0.85
CA GLU A 372 -8.38 -21.92 2.31
C GLU A 372 -9.73 -21.33 2.81
N MET A 373 -10.19 -20.24 2.20
CA MET A 373 -11.52 -19.67 2.49
C MET A 373 -12.65 -20.68 2.18
N LEU A 374 -12.54 -21.41 1.06
CA LEU A 374 -13.50 -22.45 0.68
C LEU A 374 -13.42 -23.70 1.55
N GLN A 375 -12.36 -23.90 2.32
CA GLN A 375 -12.26 -24.95 3.35
C GLN A 375 -12.97 -24.55 4.65
N GLY A 376 -13.47 -23.32 4.75
CA GLY A 376 -14.19 -22.82 5.92
C GLY A 376 -13.29 -22.54 7.13
N ILE A 377 -12.01 -22.30 6.93
CA ILE A 377 -11.03 -22.06 8.01
C ILE A 377 -11.39 -20.77 8.74
N VAL A 378 -11.62 -20.87 10.07
CA VAL A 378 -11.97 -19.75 10.97
C VAL A 378 -11.06 -19.72 12.21
N LYS A 379 -9.90 -20.35 12.16
CA LYS A 379 -8.96 -20.43 13.29
C LYS A 379 -8.37 -19.05 13.64
N ILE A 380 -8.07 -18.86 14.95
CA ILE A 380 -7.35 -17.68 15.48
C ILE A 380 -5.86 -17.80 15.18
#